data_101d72563b748ea447d4b75c67013c99
#
_entry.id   101d72563b748ea447d4b75c67013c99
#
_cell.length_a   1.000
_cell.length_b   1.000
_cell.length_c   1.000
_cell.angle_alpha   90.00
_cell.angle_beta   90.00
_cell.angle_gamma   90.00
#
_symmetry.space_group_name_H-M   'P 1'
#
loop_
_entity.id
_entity.type
_entity.pdbx_description
1 polymer ?
#
loop_
_entity_poly.entity_id
_entity_poly.type
_entity_poly.pdbx_seq_one_letter_code
_entity_poly.pdbx_strand_id
1 'polypeptide(L)'
;MPNREYIQNVANKLIKKFDTRDPFQLCQAIGVEVFYTDLGSLKGMYKYLKKNRFAVINENLDPFTKTLVCAHELGHDILHQNLARKVCLQEFILYDMKSRPEYEANLFASEILLPDDIILNLARD
;
A
#
# COMPACT_ATOMS: atom_id res chain seq x y z
N MET A 1 5.43 6.85 -16.75
CA MET A 1 4.84 7.09 -15.42
C MET A 1 3.47 6.43 -15.36
N PRO A 2 3.18 5.63 -14.34
CA PRO A 2 1.85 5.04 -14.21
C PRO A 2 0.80 6.14 -13.99
N ASN A 3 -0.29 6.07 -14.72
CA ASN A 3 -1.43 6.96 -14.53
C ASN A 3 -2.49 6.26 -13.68
N ARG A 4 -3.56 6.99 -13.35
CA ARG A 4 -4.63 6.47 -12.51
C ARG A 4 -5.27 5.22 -13.07
N GLU A 5 -5.53 5.19 -14.38
CA GLU A 5 -6.14 4.03 -15.03
C GLU A 5 -5.26 2.80 -14.91
N TYR A 6 -3.95 2.96 -15.12
CA TYR A 6 -2.99 1.87 -14.97
C TYR A 6 -3.00 1.33 -13.53
N ILE A 7 -2.98 2.22 -12.55
CA ILE A 7 -2.98 1.84 -11.14
C ILE A 7 -4.27 1.09 -10.77
N GLN A 8 -5.43 1.56 -11.25
CA GLN A 8 -6.70 0.87 -11.07
C GLN A 8 -6.68 -0.53 -11.66
N ASN A 9 -6.16 -0.67 -12.87
CA ASN A 9 -6.08 -1.95 -13.54
C ASN A 9 -5.17 -2.93 -12.82
N VAL A 10 -4.02 -2.46 -12.33
CA VAL A 10 -3.07 -3.30 -11.59
C VAL A 10 -3.69 -3.77 -10.27
N ALA A 11 -4.34 -2.86 -9.55
CA ALA A 11 -5.01 -3.19 -8.29
C ALA A 11 -6.13 -4.22 -8.52
N ASN A 12 -6.95 -4.01 -9.54
CA ASN A 12 -8.07 -4.91 -9.84
C ASN A 12 -7.59 -6.30 -10.26
N LYS A 13 -6.51 -6.39 -11.02
CA LYS A 13 -5.92 -7.68 -11.40
C LYS A 13 -5.44 -8.45 -10.18
N LEU A 14 -4.82 -7.75 -9.24
CA LEU A 14 -4.31 -8.36 -8.01
C LEU A 14 -5.45 -8.91 -7.16
N ILE A 15 -6.49 -8.10 -6.96
CA ILE A 15 -7.68 -8.49 -6.21
C ILE A 15 -8.34 -9.70 -6.85
N LYS A 16 -8.51 -9.69 -8.17
CA LYS A 16 -9.16 -10.78 -8.89
C LYS A 16 -8.35 -12.07 -8.81
N LYS A 17 -7.03 -11.95 -8.94
CA LYS A 17 -6.14 -13.12 -8.92
C LYS A 17 -6.20 -13.86 -7.59
N PHE A 18 -6.23 -13.14 -6.48
CA PHE A 18 -6.17 -13.74 -5.15
C PHE A 18 -7.51 -13.72 -4.40
N ASP A 19 -8.53 -13.18 -5.03
CA ASP A 19 -9.90 -13.15 -4.51
C ASP A 19 -9.99 -12.54 -3.10
N THR A 20 -9.29 -11.45 -2.89
CA THR A 20 -9.30 -10.73 -1.61
C THR A 20 -8.92 -9.27 -1.81
N ARG A 21 -9.42 -8.40 -0.93
CA ARG A 21 -9.02 -6.99 -0.82
C ARG A 21 -8.24 -6.72 0.45
N ASP A 22 -7.99 -7.77 1.24
CA ASP A 22 -7.20 -7.63 2.47
C ASP A 22 -5.72 -7.44 2.10
N PRO A 23 -5.12 -6.26 2.39
CA PRO A 23 -3.74 -6.02 1.99
C PRO A 23 -2.74 -6.96 2.67
N PHE A 24 -3.04 -7.45 3.88
CA PHE A 24 -2.19 -8.42 4.56
C PHE A 24 -2.17 -9.74 3.82
N GLN A 25 -3.34 -10.22 3.38
CA GLN A 25 -3.44 -11.44 2.58
C GLN A 25 -2.76 -11.27 1.23
N LEU A 26 -2.91 -10.12 0.59
CA LEU A 26 -2.26 -9.84 -0.70
C LEU A 26 -0.74 -9.82 -0.55
N CYS A 27 -0.21 -9.19 0.50
CA CYS A 27 1.23 -9.21 0.78
C CYS A 27 1.73 -10.64 0.93
N GLN A 28 1.05 -11.45 1.72
CA GLN A 28 1.42 -12.84 1.92
C GLN A 28 1.41 -13.62 0.60
N ALA A 29 0.38 -13.41 -0.21
CA ALA A 29 0.22 -14.13 -1.49
C ALA A 29 1.34 -13.85 -2.48
N ILE A 30 1.88 -12.62 -2.51
CA ILE A 30 2.92 -12.22 -3.47
C ILE A 30 4.33 -12.20 -2.88
N GLY A 31 4.48 -12.59 -1.60
CA GLY A 31 5.80 -12.73 -1.00
C GLY A 31 6.37 -11.46 -0.38
N VAL A 32 5.52 -10.51 0.00
CA VAL A 32 5.95 -9.34 0.77
C VAL A 32 5.84 -9.70 2.25
N GLU A 33 6.95 -9.58 2.98
CA GLU A 33 6.96 -9.85 4.41
C GLU A 33 6.49 -8.62 5.18
N VAL A 34 5.52 -8.83 6.07
CA VAL A 34 4.94 -7.77 6.90
C VAL A 34 5.48 -7.90 8.31
N PHE A 35 6.09 -6.83 8.82
CA PHE A 35 6.60 -6.78 10.19
C PHE A 35 5.96 -5.63 10.95
N TYR A 36 5.85 -5.81 12.26
CA TYR A 36 5.35 -4.79 13.17
C TYR A 36 6.44 -4.45 14.17
N THR A 37 6.69 -3.16 14.36
CA THR A 37 7.66 -2.70 15.36
C THR A 37 7.32 -1.26 15.74
N ASP A 38 7.93 -0.78 16.80
CA ASP A 38 7.81 0.62 17.19
C ASP A 38 8.63 1.47 16.23
N LEU A 39 7.96 2.28 15.43
CA LEU A 39 8.60 3.17 14.47
C LEU A 39 8.61 4.63 14.91
N GLY A 40 8.23 4.91 16.17
CA GLY A 40 8.17 6.29 16.67
C GLY A 40 7.14 7.10 15.88
N SER A 41 7.59 8.18 15.23
CA SER A 41 6.72 9.03 14.43
C SER A 41 6.42 8.50 13.03
N LEU A 42 7.15 7.50 12.56
CA LEU A 42 6.86 6.87 11.28
C LEU A 42 5.62 5.97 11.39
N LYS A 43 4.78 5.99 10.39
CA LYS A 43 3.63 5.08 10.33
C LYS A 43 3.99 3.75 9.70
N GLY A 44 4.86 3.78 8.69
CA GLY A 44 5.32 2.58 8.03
C GLY A 44 6.51 2.86 7.13
N MET A 45 7.04 1.79 6.56
CA MET A 45 8.07 1.91 5.53
C MET A 45 8.05 0.70 4.64
N TYR A 46 8.48 0.90 3.39
CA TYR A 46 8.68 -0.16 2.43
C TYR A 46 10.16 -0.24 2.08
N LYS A 47 10.70 -1.45 2.10
CA LYS A 47 12.11 -1.68 1.82
C LYS A 47 12.30 -2.89 0.91
N TYR A 48 13.18 -2.73 -0.06
CA TYR A 48 13.62 -3.80 -0.95
C TYR A 48 15.11 -4.03 -0.71
N LEU A 49 15.47 -5.19 -0.17
CA LEU A 49 16.85 -5.48 0.21
C LEU A 49 17.20 -6.91 -0.15
N LYS A 50 18.22 -7.10 -0.99
CA LYS A 50 18.73 -8.43 -1.37
C LYS A 50 17.60 -9.37 -1.84
N LYS A 51 16.73 -8.86 -2.72
CA LYS A 51 15.57 -9.57 -3.28
C LYS A 51 14.46 -9.85 -2.26
N ASN A 52 14.62 -9.43 -1.02
CA ASN A 52 13.56 -9.52 -0.01
C ASN A 52 12.77 -8.21 0.02
N ARG A 53 11.45 -8.33 0.18
CA ARG A 53 10.54 -7.19 0.14
C ARG A 53 9.80 -7.10 1.46
N PHE A 54 9.89 -5.95 2.10
CA PHE A 54 9.40 -5.76 3.46
C PHE A 54 8.43 -4.58 3.53
N ALA A 55 7.27 -4.82 4.12
CA ALA A 55 6.36 -3.77 4.58
C ALA A 55 6.43 -3.75 6.10
N VAL A 56 6.96 -2.67 6.67
CA VAL A 56 7.10 -2.52 8.12
C VAL A 56 6.04 -1.53 8.59
N ILE A 57 5.25 -1.93 9.57
CA ILE A 57 4.12 -1.15 10.06
C ILE A 57 4.34 -0.81 11.53
N ASN A 58 4.09 0.44 11.90
CA ASN A 58 4.19 0.86 13.29
C ASN A 58 3.18 0.10 14.14
N GLU A 59 3.68 -0.66 15.12
CA GLU A 59 2.84 -1.49 15.97
C GLU A 59 1.88 -0.70 16.85
N ASN A 60 2.14 0.58 17.06
CA ASN A 60 1.35 1.43 17.94
C ASN A 60 0.13 2.05 17.26
N LEU A 61 -0.05 1.82 15.95
CA LEU A 61 -1.23 2.30 15.24
C LEU A 61 -2.46 1.45 15.59
N ASP A 62 -3.65 2.04 15.47
CA ASP A 62 -4.89 1.29 15.59
C ASP A 62 -5.06 0.32 14.41
N PRO A 63 -5.91 -0.71 14.55
CA PRO A 63 -6.07 -1.71 13.47
C PRO A 63 -6.46 -1.13 12.12
N PHE A 64 -7.36 -0.14 12.10
CA PHE A 64 -7.79 0.50 10.85
C PHE A 64 -6.61 1.18 10.16
N THR A 65 -5.82 1.95 10.91
CA THR A 65 -4.67 2.66 10.35
C THR A 65 -3.58 1.68 9.90
N LYS A 66 -3.39 0.57 10.63
CA LYS A 66 -2.47 -0.49 10.18
C LYS A 66 -2.86 -1.04 8.81
N THR A 67 -4.17 -1.23 8.58
CA THR A 67 -4.67 -1.69 7.28
C THR A 67 -4.38 -0.69 6.18
N LEU A 68 -4.61 0.61 6.44
CA LEU A 68 -4.29 1.67 5.47
C LEU A 68 -2.81 1.68 5.13
N VAL A 69 -1.95 1.58 6.14
CA VAL A 69 -0.50 1.58 5.94
C VAL A 69 -0.07 0.35 5.15
N CYS A 70 -0.61 -0.81 5.48
CA CYS A 70 -0.29 -2.04 4.76
C CYS A 70 -0.64 -1.91 3.27
N ALA A 71 -1.82 -1.38 2.95
CA ALA A 71 -2.24 -1.18 1.56
C ALA A 71 -1.32 -0.19 0.84
N HIS A 72 -0.89 0.87 1.51
CA HIS A 72 0.03 1.86 0.98
C HIS A 72 1.40 1.23 0.67
N GLU A 73 1.94 0.47 1.61
CA GLU A 73 3.24 -0.19 1.40
C GLU A 73 3.15 -1.26 0.31
N LEU A 74 2.03 -1.97 0.23
CA LEU A 74 1.78 -2.88 -0.89
C LEU A 74 1.81 -2.13 -2.22
N GLY A 75 1.28 -0.92 -2.26
CA GLY A 75 1.35 -0.05 -3.43
C GLY A 75 2.79 0.24 -3.85
N HIS A 76 3.67 0.51 -2.90
CA HIS A 76 5.09 0.68 -3.19
C HIS A 76 5.70 -0.62 -3.76
N ASP A 77 5.32 -1.77 -3.23
CA ASP A 77 5.82 -3.04 -3.75
C ASP A 77 5.43 -3.24 -5.22
N ILE A 78 4.19 -2.93 -5.55
CA ILE A 78 3.67 -3.14 -6.90
C ILE A 78 4.23 -2.10 -7.89
N LEU A 79 4.39 -0.85 -7.47
CA LEU A 79 4.67 0.27 -8.38
C LEU A 79 6.09 0.81 -8.30
N HIS A 80 6.79 0.62 -7.18
CA HIS A 80 8.02 1.38 -6.91
C HIS A 80 9.20 0.52 -6.47
N GLN A 81 9.28 -0.74 -6.90
CA GLN A 81 10.40 -1.62 -6.51
C GLN A 81 11.76 -1.04 -6.95
N ASN A 82 11.83 -0.47 -8.15
CA ASN A 82 13.08 0.08 -8.64
C ASN A 82 13.58 1.25 -7.78
N LEU A 83 12.67 2.11 -7.35
CA LEU A 83 13.01 3.21 -6.44
C LEU A 83 13.44 2.66 -5.08
N ALA A 84 12.73 1.65 -4.57
CA ALA A 84 12.98 1.07 -3.24
C ALA A 84 14.31 0.33 -3.16
N ARG A 85 14.88 -0.10 -4.29
CA ARG A 85 16.23 -0.68 -4.31
C ARG A 85 17.30 0.33 -3.94
N LYS A 86 17.01 1.62 -4.16
CA LYS A 86 17.97 2.71 -3.92
C LYS A 86 17.76 3.39 -2.59
N VAL A 87 16.49 3.53 -2.16
CA VAL A 87 16.13 4.25 -0.94
C VAL A 87 15.05 3.47 -0.19
N CYS A 88 15.03 3.64 1.14
CA CYS A 88 13.92 3.15 1.95
C CYS A 88 12.77 4.14 1.87
N LEU A 89 11.57 3.67 1.53
CA LEU A 89 10.39 4.52 1.44
C LEU A 89 9.73 4.58 2.81
N GLN A 90 9.73 5.76 3.41
CA GLN A 90 9.29 5.98 4.79
C GLN A 90 8.05 6.86 4.84
N GLU A 91 7.08 6.45 5.66
CA GLU A 91 5.80 7.15 5.80
C GLU A 91 5.68 7.81 7.17
N PHE A 92 5.78 9.13 7.19
CA PHE A 92 5.50 9.92 8.40
C PHE A 92 4.03 10.32 8.48
N ILE A 93 3.44 10.68 7.33
CA ILE A 93 2.06 11.16 7.22
C ILE A 93 1.38 10.38 6.10
N LEU A 94 0.25 9.72 6.41
CA LEU A 94 -0.56 9.08 5.38
C LEU A 94 -1.18 10.13 4.48
N TYR A 95 -1.36 9.77 3.20
CA TYR A 95 -1.93 10.65 2.18
C TYR A 95 -1.11 11.90 1.90
N ASP A 96 0.24 11.82 2.12
CA ASP A 96 1.15 12.87 1.68
C ASP A 96 1.23 12.82 0.15
N MET A 97 0.76 13.89 -0.48
CA MET A 97 0.70 13.97 -1.94
C MET A 97 1.87 14.76 -2.55
N LYS A 98 2.88 15.08 -1.75
CA LYS A 98 4.00 15.93 -2.21
C LYS A 98 4.87 15.24 -3.23
N SER A 99 5.02 13.92 -3.17
CA SER A 99 5.82 13.19 -4.13
C SER A 99 4.94 12.30 -5.00
N ARG A 100 5.39 12.07 -6.23
CA ARG A 100 4.66 11.20 -7.16
C ARG A 100 4.55 9.77 -6.65
N PRO A 101 5.62 9.14 -6.14
CA PRO A 101 5.49 7.79 -5.60
C PRO A 101 4.47 7.69 -4.45
N GLU A 102 4.43 8.67 -3.56
CA GLU A 102 3.48 8.65 -2.45
C GLU A 102 2.04 8.81 -2.94
N TYR A 103 1.83 9.70 -3.90
CA TYR A 103 0.53 9.87 -4.53
C TYR A 103 0.05 8.57 -5.18
N GLU A 104 0.93 7.91 -5.94
CA GLU A 104 0.60 6.66 -6.62
C GLU A 104 0.30 5.53 -5.65
N ALA A 105 1.07 5.41 -4.56
CA ALA A 105 0.81 4.42 -3.52
C ALA A 105 -0.53 4.65 -2.83
N ASN A 106 -0.91 5.91 -2.62
CA ASN A 106 -2.21 6.25 -2.05
C ASN A 106 -3.36 5.91 -3.00
N LEU A 107 -3.20 6.16 -4.30
CA LEU A 107 -4.19 5.74 -5.29
C LEU A 107 -4.38 4.22 -5.27
N PHE A 108 -3.28 3.48 -5.25
CA PHE A 108 -3.32 2.02 -5.19
C PHE A 108 -4.05 1.56 -3.92
N ALA A 109 -3.71 2.13 -2.77
CA ALA A 109 -4.35 1.77 -1.50
C ALA A 109 -5.85 2.01 -1.54
N SER A 110 -6.30 3.14 -2.11
CA SER A 110 -7.72 3.44 -2.19
C SER A 110 -8.45 2.46 -3.12
N GLU A 111 -7.83 2.03 -4.21
CA GLU A 111 -8.43 1.04 -5.11
C GLU A 111 -8.57 -0.33 -4.45
N ILE A 112 -7.62 -0.71 -3.60
CA ILE A 112 -7.70 -1.96 -2.85
C ILE A 112 -8.80 -1.90 -1.78
N LEU A 113 -8.87 -0.80 -1.01
CA LEU A 113 -9.70 -0.72 0.19
C LEU A 113 -11.10 -0.16 -0.06
N LEU A 114 -11.26 0.72 -1.07
CA LEU A 114 -12.50 1.44 -1.32
C LEU A 114 -12.92 1.30 -2.79
N PRO A 115 -13.52 0.17 -3.18
CA PRO A 115 -13.98 -0.01 -4.55
C PRO A 115 -15.06 1.01 -4.92
N ASP A 116 -15.11 1.37 -6.20
CA ASP A 116 -15.98 2.42 -6.72
C ASP A 116 -17.46 2.19 -6.37
N ASP A 117 -17.93 0.95 -6.43
CA ASP A 117 -19.31 0.62 -6.10
C ASP A 117 -19.66 0.94 -4.63
N ILE A 118 -18.72 0.73 -3.71
CA ILE A 118 -18.92 1.08 -2.31
C ILE A 118 -18.94 2.59 -2.14
N ILE A 119 -18.05 3.31 -2.83
CA ILE A 119 -18.03 4.77 -2.78
C ILE A 119 -19.34 5.34 -3.32
N LEU A 120 -19.83 4.82 -4.43
CA LEU A 120 -21.10 5.26 -5.01
C LEU A 120 -22.27 5.00 -4.07
N ASN A 121 -22.29 3.86 -3.39
CA ASN A 121 -23.34 3.55 -2.42
C ASN A 121 -23.32 4.50 -1.23
N LEU A 122 -22.13 4.84 -0.73
CA LEU A 122 -21.99 5.80 0.36
C LEU A 122 -22.45 7.20 -0.06
N ALA A 123 -22.17 7.59 -1.29
CA ALA A 123 -22.54 8.92 -1.79
C ALA A 123 -24.05 9.10 -1.99
N ARG A 124 -24.80 8.01 -2.09
CA ARG A 124 -26.25 8.06 -2.25
C ARG A 124 -27.01 8.29 -0.94
N ASP A 125 -26.37 8.02 0.14
CA ASP A 125 -26.93 8.21 1.48
C ASP A 125 -26.69 9.63 1.97
#